data_c7a2cb7eec3d34dae28aae6f09740d91
#
_entry.id   c7a2cb7eec3d34dae28aae6f09740d91
#
_cell.length_a   1.000
_cell.length_b   1.000
_cell.length_c   1.000
_cell.angle_alpha   90.00
_cell.angle_beta   90.00
_cell.angle_gamma   90.00
#
_symmetry.space_group_name_H-M   'P 1'
#
loop_
_entity.id
_entity.type
_entity.pdbx_description
1 polymer ?
#
loop_
_entity_poly.entity_id
_entity_poly.type
_entity_poly.pdbx_seq_one_letter_code
_entity_poly.pdbx_strand_id
1 'polypeptide(L)'
;IPNLGEWMDKECNWDGIIESLPRGELRDFFISVREGKIKVALKPQNIDRLPKRIQGTVRDLLSKVDERKMFDEMTTELGISHLLDRTVQQLSGGELQRMAICATLLRDVDVYFFDEPSSYLDIHERMRIVKIIQKLAEDKRVLVIEHDLAVLDVLADLIHIVYGKKGAFGIFTPARSTRQAINTYLDGFLPEQNVRIRDKPIKFLNHRSNAAELGTQVISWGDLEKKLGNFKLETGEGAVHRSEVVGVVGPNGTGKSTMIKILAGEHEYDAGWVSSGCSISYKPQHIDIDMDCTVQVWLDSEIGPRWRSGEYHSNVIKALGIDELLPKRVKKLSGGERQAVSIAICLGRE
;
A
#
# COMPACT_ATOMS: atom_id res chain seq x y z
N ILE A 1 -2.49 12.24 -20.38
CA ILE A 1 -3.85 11.72 -20.11
C ILE A 1 -4.54 12.82 -19.34
N PRO A 2 -5.74 13.32 -19.76
CA PRO A 2 -6.51 14.25 -18.96
C PRO A 2 -6.72 13.66 -17.56
N ASN A 3 -6.73 14.53 -16.56
CA ASN A 3 -6.90 14.12 -15.16
C ASN A 3 -8.26 13.44 -14.98
N LEU A 4 -8.30 12.12 -15.07
CA LEU A 4 -9.53 11.32 -14.96
C LEU A 4 -10.19 11.43 -13.58
N GLY A 5 -9.55 12.07 -12.59
CA GLY A 5 -10.12 12.35 -11.28
C GLY A 5 -11.38 13.21 -11.32
N GLU A 6 -11.51 14.11 -12.31
CA GLU A 6 -12.73 14.91 -12.50
C GLU A 6 -13.89 14.12 -13.12
N TRP A 7 -13.60 12.96 -13.72
CA TRP A 7 -14.60 12.14 -14.41
C TRP A 7 -15.16 11.01 -13.53
N MET A 8 -14.56 10.73 -12.38
CA MET A 8 -15.04 9.68 -11.48
C MET A 8 -16.40 9.96 -10.83
N ASP A 9 -16.81 11.23 -10.79
CA ASP A 9 -18.09 11.67 -10.20
C ASP A 9 -19.14 12.11 -11.23
N LYS A 10 -18.81 12.09 -12.54
CA LYS A 10 -19.74 12.38 -13.63
C LYS A 10 -19.99 11.14 -14.45
N GLU A 11 -21.21 10.96 -14.94
CA GLU A 11 -21.51 9.93 -15.93
C GLU A 11 -20.50 10.04 -17.09
N CYS A 12 -19.73 8.98 -17.29
CA CYS A 12 -18.61 8.96 -18.22
C CYS A 12 -19.15 9.08 -19.64
N ASN A 13 -19.09 10.26 -20.23
CA ASN A 13 -19.45 10.46 -21.64
C ASN A 13 -18.26 10.04 -22.51
N TRP A 14 -18.34 8.85 -23.10
CA TRP A 14 -17.33 8.30 -23.99
C TRP A 14 -17.01 9.24 -25.16
N ASP A 15 -17.99 9.95 -25.70
CA ASP A 15 -17.79 10.86 -26.81
C ASP A 15 -16.91 12.03 -26.41
N GLY A 16 -17.12 12.63 -25.25
CA GLY A 16 -16.26 13.69 -24.72
C GLY A 16 -14.83 13.26 -24.49
N ILE A 17 -14.61 12.03 -24.00
CA ILE A 17 -13.25 11.47 -23.80
C ILE A 17 -12.56 11.28 -25.17
N ILE A 18 -13.25 10.67 -26.13
CA ILE A 18 -12.71 10.36 -27.45
C ILE A 18 -12.43 11.66 -28.23
N GLU A 19 -13.29 12.67 -28.12
CA GLU A 19 -13.11 13.97 -28.77
C GLU A 19 -11.93 14.76 -28.19
N SER A 20 -11.65 14.61 -26.90
CA SER A 20 -10.51 15.28 -26.24
C SER A 20 -9.14 14.68 -26.62
N LEU A 21 -9.12 13.48 -27.20
CA LEU A 21 -7.89 12.81 -27.61
C LEU A 21 -7.48 13.21 -29.04
N PRO A 22 -6.18 13.46 -29.28
CA PRO A 22 -5.66 13.67 -30.64
C PRO A 22 -5.89 12.42 -31.51
N ARG A 23 -6.01 12.61 -32.82
CA ARG A 23 -6.09 11.48 -33.76
C ARG A 23 -4.83 10.63 -33.68
N GLY A 24 -4.99 9.30 -33.55
CA GLY A 24 -3.92 8.34 -33.43
C GLY A 24 -4.34 7.06 -32.71
N GLU A 25 -3.41 6.14 -32.53
CA GLU A 25 -3.63 4.81 -31.97
C GLU A 25 -4.39 4.81 -30.62
N LEU A 26 -4.10 5.79 -29.76
CA LEU A 26 -4.78 5.91 -28.47
C LEU A 26 -6.28 6.20 -28.63
N ARG A 27 -6.63 7.11 -29.56
CA ARG A 27 -8.04 7.40 -29.86
C ARG A 27 -8.74 6.20 -30.46
N ASP A 28 -8.09 5.50 -31.37
CA ASP A 28 -8.61 4.29 -32.03
C ASP A 28 -8.82 3.16 -31.03
N PHE A 29 -7.90 3.02 -30.06
CA PHE A 29 -8.07 2.11 -28.94
C PHE A 29 -9.33 2.42 -28.11
N PHE A 30 -9.54 3.69 -27.72
CA PHE A 30 -10.75 4.07 -26.96
C PHE A 30 -12.04 3.90 -27.76
N ILE A 31 -11.99 4.15 -29.07
CA ILE A 31 -13.13 3.88 -29.97
C ILE A 31 -13.44 2.38 -29.96
N SER A 32 -12.41 1.53 -30.09
CA SER A 32 -12.56 0.06 -30.11
C SER A 32 -13.10 -0.48 -28.77
N VAL A 33 -12.68 0.12 -27.64
CA VAL A 33 -13.23 -0.21 -26.33
C VAL A 33 -14.71 0.18 -26.23
N ARG A 34 -15.08 1.41 -26.67
CA ARG A 34 -16.47 1.87 -26.68
C ARG A 34 -17.37 0.98 -27.54
N GLU A 35 -16.88 0.57 -28.69
CA GLU A 35 -17.59 -0.30 -29.63
C GLU A 35 -17.65 -1.78 -29.19
N GLY A 36 -17.03 -2.10 -28.03
CA GLY A 36 -16.96 -3.46 -27.49
C GLY A 36 -16.07 -4.44 -28.29
N LYS A 37 -15.24 -3.91 -29.22
CA LYS A 37 -14.26 -4.68 -29.98
C LYS A 37 -13.08 -5.11 -29.11
N ILE A 38 -12.74 -4.33 -28.10
CA ILE A 38 -11.73 -4.64 -27.08
C ILE A 38 -12.42 -4.63 -25.72
N LYS A 39 -12.38 -5.76 -25.04
CA LYS A 39 -12.89 -5.91 -23.68
C LYS A 39 -11.78 -5.63 -22.68
N VAL A 40 -12.14 -4.94 -21.60
CA VAL A 40 -11.19 -4.52 -20.55
C VAL A 40 -11.73 -4.90 -19.18
N ALA A 41 -10.87 -5.45 -18.33
CA ALA A 41 -11.14 -5.62 -16.90
C ALA A 41 -10.20 -4.75 -16.08
N LEU A 42 -10.72 -4.14 -15.03
CA LEU A 42 -9.96 -3.30 -14.11
C LEU A 42 -10.13 -3.80 -12.66
N LYS A 43 -9.03 -4.08 -12.01
CA LYS A 43 -8.98 -4.19 -10.55
C LYS A 43 -8.66 -2.80 -9.98
N PRO A 44 -9.59 -2.14 -9.29
CA PRO A 44 -9.39 -0.77 -8.80
C PRO A 44 -8.50 -0.71 -7.56
N GLN A 45 -7.86 0.44 -7.32
CA GLN A 45 -7.05 0.71 -6.12
C GLN A 45 -7.89 0.66 -4.83
N ASN A 46 -9.02 1.38 -4.81
CA ASN A 46 -9.82 1.59 -3.60
C ASN A 46 -10.80 0.43 -3.32
N ILE A 47 -10.27 -0.71 -2.89
CA ILE A 47 -11.09 -1.88 -2.52
C ILE A 47 -11.89 -1.67 -1.23
N ASP A 48 -11.45 -0.81 -0.31
CA ASP A 48 -12.13 -0.52 0.96
C ASP A 48 -13.56 0.04 0.79
N ARG A 49 -13.88 0.51 -0.42
CA ARG A 49 -15.23 0.97 -0.77
C ARG A 49 -16.15 -0.15 -1.22
N LEU A 50 -15.61 -1.32 -1.56
CA LEU A 50 -16.39 -2.46 -2.05
C LEU A 50 -17.42 -2.94 -1.02
N PRO A 51 -17.08 -3.13 0.27
CA PRO A 51 -18.06 -3.57 1.28
C PRO A 51 -19.25 -2.63 1.48
N LYS A 52 -19.09 -1.34 1.13
CA LYS A 52 -20.16 -0.34 1.20
C LYS A 52 -21.08 -0.34 -0.01
N ARG A 53 -20.63 -0.88 -1.14
CA ARG A 53 -21.34 -0.83 -2.44
C ARG A 53 -21.89 -2.18 -2.88
N ILE A 54 -21.31 -3.27 -2.41
CA ILE A 54 -21.62 -4.63 -2.86
C ILE A 54 -22.12 -5.44 -1.68
N GLN A 55 -23.24 -6.15 -1.88
CA GLN A 55 -23.82 -7.06 -0.89
C GLN A 55 -23.84 -8.48 -1.46
N GLY A 56 -23.70 -9.47 -0.60
CA GLY A 56 -23.74 -10.87 -0.95
C GLY A 56 -22.53 -11.66 -0.46
N THR A 57 -22.54 -12.95 -0.70
CA THR A 57 -21.41 -13.83 -0.38
C THR A 57 -20.32 -13.73 -1.45
N VAL A 58 -19.08 -14.06 -1.08
CA VAL A 58 -17.96 -14.12 -2.03
C VAL A 58 -18.29 -15.07 -3.19
N ARG A 59 -18.90 -16.22 -2.88
CA ARG A 59 -19.33 -17.22 -3.88
C ARG A 59 -20.28 -16.60 -4.91
N ASP A 60 -21.36 -15.96 -4.45
CA ASP A 60 -22.38 -15.40 -5.35
C ASP A 60 -21.80 -14.32 -6.27
N LEU A 61 -20.89 -13.52 -5.73
CA LEU A 61 -20.29 -12.43 -6.49
C LEU A 61 -19.27 -12.92 -7.53
N LEU A 62 -18.43 -13.89 -7.16
CA LEU A 62 -17.44 -14.44 -8.09
C LEU A 62 -18.09 -15.31 -9.16
N SER A 63 -19.12 -16.10 -8.82
CA SER A 63 -19.85 -16.92 -9.80
C SER A 63 -20.54 -16.08 -10.87
N LYS A 64 -21.02 -14.87 -10.53
CA LYS A 64 -21.67 -13.95 -11.50
C LYS A 64 -20.69 -13.38 -12.54
N VAL A 65 -19.41 -13.33 -12.23
CA VAL A 65 -18.37 -12.74 -13.10
C VAL A 65 -17.48 -13.79 -13.74
N ASP A 66 -17.73 -15.07 -13.49
CA ASP A 66 -16.93 -16.17 -14.04
C ASP A 66 -17.29 -16.45 -15.50
N GLU A 67 -16.76 -15.62 -16.40
CA GLU A 67 -16.91 -15.79 -17.86
C GLU A 67 -15.95 -16.86 -18.42
N ARG A 68 -14.82 -17.13 -17.70
CA ARG A 68 -13.78 -18.07 -18.11
C ARG A 68 -14.01 -19.51 -17.61
N LYS A 69 -14.97 -19.73 -16.74
CA LYS A 69 -15.22 -21.02 -16.06
C LYS A 69 -14.02 -21.54 -15.27
N MET A 70 -13.31 -20.62 -14.61
CA MET A 70 -12.11 -20.88 -13.82
C MET A 70 -12.30 -20.61 -12.32
N PHE A 71 -13.56 -20.61 -11.85
CA PHE A 71 -13.90 -20.28 -10.47
C PHE A 71 -13.13 -21.11 -9.45
N ASP A 72 -13.15 -22.43 -9.55
CA ASP A 72 -12.52 -23.34 -8.59
C ASP A 72 -10.98 -23.23 -8.63
N GLU A 73 -10.41 -23.12 -9.82
CA GLU A 73 -8.96 -22.95 -10.01
C GLU A 73 -8.50 -21.63 -9.38
N MET A 74 -9.12 -20.51 -9.73
CA MET A 74 -8.70 -19.18 -9.25
C MET A 74 -8.94 -19.00 -7.75
N THR A 75 -10.02 -19.50 -7.19
CA THR A 75 -10.27 -19.43 -5.75
C THR A 75 -9.27 -20.25 -4.96
N THR A 76 -8.82 -21.37 -5.49
CA THR A 76 -7.78 -22.22 -4.88
C THR A 76 -6.40 -21.56 -5.02
N GLU A 77 -6.03 -21.14 -6.23
CA GLU A 77 -4.74 -20.48 -6.48
C GLU A 77 -4.57 -19.20 -5.65
N LEU A 78 -5.64 -18.42 -5.45
CA LEU A 78 -5.63 -17.22 -4.60
C LEU A 78 -5.83 -17.49 -3.11
N GLY A 79 -6.07 -18.76 -2.73
CA GLY A 79 -6.24 -19.16 -1.32
C GLY A 79 -7.47 -18.54 -0.66
N ILE A 80 -8.56 -18.35 -1.39
CA ILE A 80 -9.82 -17.76 -0.90
C ILE A 80 -10.99 -18.75 -0.82
N SER A 81 -10.77 -20.04 -1.10
CA SER A 81 -11.81 -21.07 -1.07
C SER A 81 -12.53 -21.15 0.27
N HIS A 82 -11.82 -20.91 1.38
CA HIS A 82 -12.39 -20.91 2.73
C HIS A 82 -13.23 -19.66 3.06
N LEU A 83 -13.25 -18.65 2.18
CA LEU A 83 -13.97 -17.40 2.35
C LEU A 83 -15.29 -17.36 1.58
N LEU A 84 -15.57 -18.36 0.75
CA LEU A 84 -16.66 -18.34 -0.23
C LEU A 84 -18.05 -18.08 0.38
N ASP A 85 -18.29 -18.57 1.58
CA ASP A 85 -19.58 -18.43 2.27
C ASP A 85 -19.65 -17.18 3.18
N ARG A 86 -18.54 -16.40 3.27
CA ARG A 86 -18.53 -15.12 3.98
C ARG A 86 -19.09 -14.00 3.12
N THR A 87 -19.66 -12.98 3.77
CA THR A 87 -20.06 -11.74 3.11
C THR A 87 -18.82 -10.82 2.93
N VAL A 88 -18.89 -9.96 1.93
CA VAL A 88 -17.78 -9.01 1.62
C VAL A 88 -17.44 -8.13 2.82
N GLN A 89 -18.40 -7.80 3.68
CA GLN A 89 -18.21 -6.99 4.90
C GLN A 89 -17.39 -7.68 5.98
N GLN A 90 -17.27 -9.01 5.92
CA GLN A 90 -16.51 -9.80 6.89
C GLN A 90 -15.06 -10.05 6.49
N LEU A 91 -14.66 -9.57 5.30
CA LEU A 91 -13.32 -9.78 4.77
C LEU A 91 -12.33 -8.75 5.33
N SER A 92 -11.15 -9.22 5.69
CA SER A 92 -9.99 -8.36 5.94
C SER A 92 -9.50 -7.69 4.65
N GLY A 93 -8.69 -6.62 4.76
CA GLY A 93 -8.15 -5.91 3.60
C GLY A 93 -7.40 -6.83 2.62
N GLY A 94 -6.60 -7.78 3.10
CA GLY A 94 -5.88 -8.74 2.26
C GLY A 94 -6.81 -9.77 1.60
N GLU A 95 -7.85 -10.25 2.30
CA GLU A 95 -8.86 -11.16 1.75
C GLU A 95 -9.69 -10.45 0.68
N LEU A 96 -10.08 -9.20 0.92
CA LEU A 96 -10.81 -8.37 -0.02
C LEU A 96 -9.99 -8.08 -1.28
N GLN A 97 -8.68 -7.84 -1.12
CA GLN A 97 -7.75 -7.67 -2.24
C GLN A 97 -7.68 -8.90 -3.13
N ARG A 98 -7.51 -10.09 -2.53
CA ARG A 98 -7.47 -11.35 -3.27
C ARG A 98 -8.80 -11.66 -3.96
N MET A 99 -9.93 -11.37 -3.29
CA MET A 99 -11.26 -11.49 -3.91
C MET A 99 -11.41 -10.56 -5.12
N ALA A 100 -10.97 -9.29 -5.01
CA ALA A 100 -11.06 -8.33 -6.12
C ALA A 100 -10.19 -8.74 -7.30
N ILE A 101 -8.99 -9.28 -7.05
CA ILE A 101 -8.11 -9.84 -8.08
C ILE A 101 -8.78 -11.05 -8.73
N CYS A 102 -9.34 -11.97 -7.93
CA CYS A 102 -10.09 -13.12 -8.44
C CYS A 102 -11.22 -12.71 -9.38
N ALA A 103 -12.05 -11.76 -8.96
CA ALA A 103 -13.15 -11.24 -9.77
C ALA A 103 -12.68 -10.63 -11.11
N THR A 104 -11.48 -10.03 -11.13
CA THR A 104 -10.87 -9.49 -12.36
C THR A 104 -10.38 -10.60 -13.27
N LEU A 105 -9.72 -11.63 -12.72
CA LEU A 105 -9.17 -12.77 -13.46
C LEU A 105 -10.23 -13.69 -14.07
N LEU A 106 -11.39 -13.77 -13.45
CA LEU A 106 -12.52 -14.59 -13.93
C LEU A 106 -13.22 -14.01 -15.17
N ARG A 107 -12.98 -12.75 -15.50
CA ARG A 107 -13.53 -12.15 -16.72
C ARG A 107 -12.76 -12.60 -17.96
N ASP A 108 -13.47 -12.83 -19.06
CA ASP A 108 -12.86 -13.10 -20.37
C ASP A 108 -12.73 -11.81 -21.18
N VAL A 109 -11.55 -11.21 -21.11
CA VAL A 109 -11.25 -9.92 -21.71
C VAL A 109 -9.88 -9.94 -22.44
N ASP A 110 -9.63 -8.92 -23.24
CA ASP A 110 -8.41 -8.77 -24.04
C ASP A 110 -7.29 -8.08 -23.25
N VAL A 111 -7.67 -7.18 -22.34
CA VAL A 111 -6.74 -6.33 -21.57
C VAL A 111 -7.12 -6.31 -20.11
N TYR A 112 -6.16 -6.57 -19.23
CA TYR A 112 -6.31 -6.52 -17.77
C TYR A 112 -5.51 -5.37 -17.20
N PHE A 113 -6.15 -4.57 -16.35
CA PHE A 113 -5.51 -3.53 -15.56
C PHE A 113 -5.56 -3.89 -14.08
N PHE A 114 -4.40 -3.85 -13.42
CA PHE A 114 -4.30 -4.04 -11.98
C PHE A 114 -3.70 -2.80 -11.35
N ASP A 115 -4.47 -2.14 -10.50
CA ASP A 115 -4.02 -0.95 -9.77
C ASP A 115 -3.66 -1.34 -8.34
N GLU A 116 -2.36 -1.31 -8.03
CA GLU A 116 -1.74 -1.74 -6.77
C GLU A 116 -2.22 -3.14 -6.31
N PRO A 117 -2.00 -4.21 -7.07
CA PRO A 117 -2.46 -5.54 -6.68
C PRO A 117 -1.76 -6.11 -5.44
N SER A 118 -0.58 -5.61 -5.08
CA SER A 118 0.19 -6.08 -3.92
C SER A 118 -0.19 -5.44 -2.59
N SER A 119 -1.02 -4.38 -2.60
CA SER A 119 -1.44 -3.67 -1.39
C SER A 119 -2.17 -4.59 -0.42
N TYR A 120 -1.99 -4.38 0.90
CA TYR A 120 -2.55 -5.17 2.01
C TYR A 120 -2.06 -6.62 2.13
N LEU A 121 -1.16 -7.08 1.24
CA LEU A 121 -0.69 -8.46 1.19
C LEU A 121 0.68 -8.59 1.83
N ASP A 122 0.91 -9.72 2.49
CA ASP A 122 2.26 -10.11 2.92
C ASP A 122 3.10 -10.61 1.74
N ILE A 123 4.39 -10.80 1.96
CA ILE A 123 5.34 -11.16 0.90
C ILE A 123 4.96 -12.48 0.20
N HIS A 124 4.41 -13.44 0.93
CA HIS A 124 4.03 -14.73 0.39
C HIS A 124 2.85 -14.60 -0.58
N GLU A 125 1.82 -13.86 -0.15
CA GLU A 125 0.65 -13.55 -0.96
C GLU A 125 1.01 -12.68 -2.18
N ARG A 126 1.92 -11.71 -2.03
CA ARG A 126 2.43 -10.89 -3.16
C ARG A 126 3.07 -11.76 -4.21
N MET A 127 3.97 -12.67 -3.83
CA MET A 127 4.65 -13.56 -4.79
C MET A 127 3.69 -14.54 -5.47
N ARG A 128 2.63 -14.96 -4.76
CA ARG A 128 1.56 -15.77 -5.34
C ARG A 128 0.84 -15.00 -6.45
N ILE A 129 0.43 -13.75 -6.19
CA ILE A 129 -0.25 -12.90 -7.17
C ILE A 129 0.66 -12.57 -8.37
N VAL A 130 1.94 -12.29 -8.12
CA VAL A 130 2.92 -12.07 -9.18
C VAL A 130 2.94 -13.24 -10.17
N LYS A 131 3.03 -14.48 -9.67
CA LYS A 131 3.02 -15.69 -10.51
C LYS A 131 1.73 -15.84 -11.31
N ILE A 132 0.57 -15.55 -10.70
CA ILE A 132 -0.73 -15.62 -11.38
C ILE A 132 -0.81 -14.59 -12.51
N ILE A 133 -0.36 -13.35 -12.25
CA ILE A 133 -0.37 -12.29 -13.27
C ILE A 133 0.64 -12.60 -14.40
N GLN A 134 1.82 -13.16 -14.09
CA GLN A 134 2.77 -13.60 -15.11
C GLN A 134 2.17 -14.69 -16.01
N LYS A 135 1.53 -15.71 -15.42
CA LYS A 135 0.81 -16.75 -16.17
C LYS A 135 -0.28 -16.15 -17.07
N LEU A 136 -1.03 -15.17 -16.57
CA LEU A 136 -2.04 -14.46 -17.38
C LEU A 136 -1.41 -13.71 -18.55
N ALA A 137 -0.24 -13.11 -18.36
CA ALA A 137 0.45 -12.30 -19.35
C ALA A 137 1.02 -13.13 -20.52
N GLU A 138 1.10 -14.47 -20.42
CA GLU A 138 1.48 -15.35 -21.53
C GLU A 138 0.50 -15.25 -22.69
N ASP A 139 -0.81 -15.09 -22.40
CA ASP A 139 -1.86 -15.08 -23.42
C ASP A 139 -2.63 -13.76 -23.53
N LYS A 140 -2.56 -12.90 -22.51
CA LYS A 140 -3.35 -11.67 -22.39
C LYS A 140 -2.46 -10.44 -22.22
N ARG A 141 -2.98 -9.28 -22.57
CA ARG A 141 -2.31 -8.00 -22.32
C ARG A 141 -2.57 -7.54 -20.89
N VAL A 142 -1.50 -7.28 -20.16
CA VAL A 142 -1.60 -6.88 -18.74
C VAL A 142 -0.86 -5.57 -18.50
N LEU A 143 -1.50 -4.66 -17.81
CA LEU A 143 -0.89 -3.43 -17.32
C LEU A 143 -1.07 -3.36 -15.81
N VAL A 144 0.03 -3.13 -15.10
CA VAL A 144 0.05 -3.07 -13.64
C VAL A 144 0.58 -1.72 -13.18
N ILE A 145 -0.10 -1.10 -12.23
CA ILE A 145 0.40 0.05 -11.48
C ILE A 145 0.87 -0.45 -10.13
N GLU A 146 2.13 -0.21 -9.82
CA GLU A 146 2.75 -0.65 -8.56
C GLU A 146 3.76 0.37 -8.04
N HIS A 147 3.92 0.38 -6.73
CA HIS A 147 4.88 1.21 -6.01
C HIS A 147 6.01 0.40 -5.38
N ASP A 148 5.81 -0.90 -5.22
CA ASP A 148 6.82 -1.82 -4.69
C ASP A 148 7.80 -2.23 -5.80
N LEU A 149 9.04 -1.72 -5.71
CA LEU A 149 10.07 -1.98 -6.71
C LEU A 149 10.48 -3.45 -6.74
N ALA A 150 10.39 -4.18 -5.63
CA ALA A 150 10.69 -5.61 -5.58
C ALA A 150 9.63 -6.43 -6.34
N VAL A 151 8.36 -6.03 -6.22
CA VAL A 151 7.26 -6.62 -6.99
C VAL A 151 7.43 -6.31 -8.48
N LEU A 152 7.74 -5.05 -8.84
CA LEU A 152 7.96 -4.64 -10.23
C LEU A 152 9.15 -5.35 -10.86
N ASP A 153 10.25 -5.56 -10.13
CA ASP A 153 11.46 -6.22 -10.62
C ASP A 153 11.19 -7.68 -11.02
N VAL A 154 10.29 -8.34 -10.30
CA VAL A 154 9.90 -9.72 -10.62
C VAL A 154 8.79 -9.79 -11.67
N LEU A 155 7.83 -8.86 -11.63
CA LEU A 155 6.59 -8.93 -12.41
C LEU A 155 6.71 -8.38 -13.82
N ALA A 156 7.42 -7.25 -14.01
CA ALA A 156 7.30 -6.45 -15.22
C ALA A 156 8.43 -6.71 -16.21
N ASP A 157 8.10 -6.81 -17.49
CA ASP A 157 9.08 -6.82 -18.59
C ASP A 157 9.51 -5.40 -18.96
N LEU A 158 8.54 -4.49 -19.01
CA LEU A 158 8.72 -3.08 -19.36
C LEU A 158 8.07 -2.18 -18.33
N ILE A 159 8.71 -1.06 -18.03
CA ILE A 159 8.22 -0.06 -17.10
C ILE A 159 8.16 1.32 -17.75
N HIS A 160 7.04 2.02 -17.56
CA HIS A 160 6.89 3.45 -17.80
C HIS A 160 7.05 4.19 -16.47
N ILE A 161 7.97 5.13 -16.39
CA ILE A 161 8.08 6.04 -15.24
C ILE A 161 7.10 7.18 -15.44
N VAL A 162 6.32 7.49 -14.42
CA VAL A 162 5.42 8.65 -14.43
C VAL A 162 6.01 9.74 -13.55
N TYR A 163 6.13 10.96 -14.09
CA TYR A 163 6.63 12.11 -13.36
C TYR A 163 5.76 13.34 -13.61
N GLY A 164 5.83 14.33 -12.71
CA GLY A 164 5.03 15.52 -12.83
C GLY A 164 4.87 16.26 -11.51
N LYS A 165 3.88 17.14 -11.46
CA LYS A 165 3.53 17.90 -10.26
C LYS A 165 2.15 17.47 -9.78
N LYS A 166 2.07 17.03 -8.53
CA LYS A 166 0.83 16.58 -7.88
C LYS A 166 -0.30 17.62 -8.08
N GLY A 167 -1.43 17.16 -8.62
CA GLY A 167 -2.60 18.00 -8.86
C GLY A 167 -2.50 18.96 -10.06
N ALA A 168 -1.39 18.96 -10.82
CA ALA A 168 -1.19 19.84 -11.96
C ALA A 168 -1.00 19.07 -13.28
N PHE A 169 -0.01 18.16 -13.36
CA PHE A 169 0.24 17.36 -14.56
C PHE A 169 1.02 16.09 -14.25
N GLY A 170 0.86 15.08 -15.10
CA GLY A 170 1.65 13.83 -15.11
C GLY A 170 2.07 13.47 -16.52
N ILE A 171 3.33 13.05 -16.68
CA ILE A 171 3.92 12.66 -17.96
C ILE A 171 4.43 11.23 -17.85
N PHE A 172 4.07 10.38 -18.81
CA PHE A 172 4.59 9.03 -18.95
C PHE A 172 5.85 9.05 -19.81
N THR A 173 6.92 8.43 -19.32
CA THR A 173 8.13 8.18 -20.14
C THR A 173 7.87 7.09 -21.18
N PRO A 174 8.67 7.00 -22.24
CA PRO A 174 8.74 5.77 -23.04
C PRO A 174 9.03 4.55 -22.18
N ALA A 175 8.58 3.37 -22.65
CA ALA A 175 8.83 2.11 -21.97
C ALA A 175 10.34 1.79 -21.95
N ARG A 176 10.80 1.25 -20.84
CA ARG A 176 12.19 0.79 -20.63
C ARG A 176 12.18 -0.61 -20.03
N SER A 177 13.28 -1.33 -20.20
CA SER A 177 13.46 -2.59 -19.49
C SER A 177 13.40 -2.34 -17.97
N THR A 178 12.89 -3.30 -17.22
CA THR A 178 12.67 -3.22 -15.77
C THR A 178 13.90 -2.73 -15.03
N ARG A 179 15.06 -3.34 -15.28
CA ARG A 179 16.31 -2.96 -14.62
C ARG A 179 16.72 -1.52 -14.92
N GLN A 180 16.61 -1.08 -16.17
CA GLN A 180 16.95 0.29 -16.54
C GLN A 180 15.99 1.30 -15.91
N ALA A 181 14.69 1.01 -15.91
CA ALA A 181 13.68 1.89 -15.33
C ALA A 181 13.85 2.03 -13.82
N ILE A 182 14.06 0.92 -13.10
CA ILE A 182 14.27 0.94 -11.64
C ILE A 182 15.51 1.75 -11.29
N ASN A 183 16.64 1.52 -11.96
CA ASN A 183 17.86 2.28 -11.69
C ASN A 183 17.67 3.77 -11.99
N THR A 184 17.06 4.12 -13.12
CA THR A 184 16.75 5.51 -13.47
C THR A 184 15.83 6.17 -12.44
N TYR A 185 14.81 5.43 -11.97
CA TYR A 185 13.89 5.92 -10.93
C TYR A 185 14.62 6.14 -9.60
N LEU A 186 15.53 5.24 -9.20
CA LEU A 186 16.33 5.37 -7.98
C LEU A 186 17.33 6.53 -8.08
N ASP A 187 17.96 6.73 -9.23
CA ASP A 187 18.85 7.87 -9.48
C ASP A 187 18.11 9.21 -9.45
N GLY A 188 16.81 9.21 -9.76
CA GLY A 188 15.99 10.42 -9.75
C GLY A 188 16.26 11.39 -10.89
N PHE A 189 16.94 10.95 -11.96
CA PHE A 189 17.20 11.72 -13.17
C PHE A 189 16.79 10.95 -14.41
N LEU A 190 15.98 11.58 -15.25
CA LEU A 190 15.49 11.03 -16.52
C LEU A 190 16.34 11.61 -17.68
N PRO A 191 17.35 10.87 -18.17
CA PRO A 191 18.30 11.43 -19.12
C PRO A 191 17.69 11.82 -20.48
N GLU A 192 16.74 11.01 -20.99
CA GLU A 192 16.11 11.28 -22.29
C GLU A 192 15.22 12.51 -22.30
N GLN A 193 14.57 12.82 -21.16
CA GLN A 193 13.74 14.01 -20.97
C GLN A 193 14.52 15.19 -20.40
N ASN A 194 15.77 14.96 -19.97
CA ASN A 194 16.61 15.91 -19.24
C ASN A 194 15.87 16.49 -18.00
N VAL A 195 15.15 15.63 -17.27
CA VAL A 195 14.35 16.04 -16.11
C VAL A 195 14.85 15.35 -14.84
N ARG A 196 15.03 16.15 -13.79
CA ARG A 196 15.31 15.64 -12.45
C ARG A 196 14.00 15.54 -11.67
N ILE A 197 13.63 14.33 -11.28
CA ILE A 197 12.40 14.01 -10.52
C ILE A 197 12.64 13.98 -8.99
N ARG A 198 13.90 13.96 -8.58
CA ARG A 198 14.32 13.97 -7.16
C ARG A 198 15.71 14.60 -7.02
N ASP A 199 15.88 15.42 -5.99
CA ASP A 199 17.14 16.15 -5.76
C ASP A 199 18.31 15.24 -5.42
N LYS A 200 18.04 14.17 -4.67
CA LYS A 200 19.04 13.18 -4.25
C LYS A 200 18.65 11.79 -4.69
N PRO A 201 19.60 10.97 -5.18
CA PRO A 201 19.32 9.57 -5.50
C PRO A 201 18.99 8.77 -4.24
N ILE A 202 18.14 7.76 -4.38
CA ILE A 202 17.92 6.77 -3.34
C ILE A 202 19.07 5.78 -3.38
N LYS A 203 19.83 5.70 -2.31
CA LYS A 203 20.93 4.76 -2.14
C LYS A 203 20.67 3.86 -0.96
N PHE A 204 20.77 2.57 -1.18
CA PHE A 204 20.72 1.59 -0.09
C PHE A 204 22.13 1.50 0.49
N LEU A 205 22.33 2.08 1.68
CA LEU A 205 23.58 1.97 2.40
C LEU A 205 23.63 0.62 3.13
N ASN A 206 24.70 -0.13 2.92
CA ASN A 206 24.96 -1.31 3.73
C ASN A 206 25.39 -0.83 5.13
N HIS A 207 24.42 -0.68 6.04
CA HIS A 207 24.74 -0.55 7.45
C HIS A 207 25.22 -1.93 7.94
N ARG A 208 26.53 -2.10 8.02
CA ARG A 208 27.08 -3.15 8.87
C ARG A 208 26.84 -2.68 10.31
N SER A 209 25.76 -3.14 10.92
CA SER A 209 25.69 -3.14 12.37
C SER A 209 26.84 -4.05 12.85
N ASN A 210 27.87 -3.47 13.44
CA ASN A 210 28.83 -4.24 14.18
C ASN A 210 28.05 -4.83 15.36
N ALA A 211 27.69 -6.10 15.28
CA ALA A 211 27.01 -6.84 16.35
C ALA A 211 27.81 -6.82 17.67
N ALA A 212 29.01 -6.29 17.64
CA ALA A 212 29.93 -6.19 18.81
C ALA A 212 29.63 -4.97 19.71
N GLU A 213 28.80 -4.01 19.30
CA GLU A 213 28.49 -2.80 20.09
C GLU A 213 26.96 -2.64 20.26
N LEU A 214 26.28 -3.68 20.74
CA LEU A 214 24.91 -3.53 21.20
C LEU A 214 24.93 -2.59 22.41
N GLY A 215 24.21 -1.47 22.29
CA GLY A 215 24.07 -0.49 23.36
C GLY A 215 23.36 -1.07 24.59
N THR A 216 23.07 -0.23 25.56
CA THR A 216 22.30 -0.63 26.75
C THR A 216 20.92 -1.17 26.34
N GLN A 217 20.53 -2.30 26.92
CA GLN A 217 19.21 -2.89 26.76
C GLN A 217 18.15 -1.93 27.31
N VAL A 218 17.12 -1.63 26.50
CA VAL A 218 16.05 -0.67 26.86
C VAL A 218 14.68 -1.32 27.02
N ILE A 219 14.42 -2.41 26.29
CA ILE A 219 13.23 -3.22 26.42
C ILE A 219 13.66 -4.68 26.43
N SER A 220 13.03 -5.52 27.27
CA SER A 220 13.19 -6.95 27.26
C SER A 220 11.90 -7.65 27.61
N TRP A 221 11.77 -8.87 27.15
CA TRP A 221 10.62 -9.72 27.42
C TRP A 221 11.03 -11.18 27.47
N GLY A 222 10.23 -11.99 28.14
CA GLY A 222 10.44 -13.43 28.19
C GLY A 222 9.14 -14.20 28.25
N ASP A 223 9.08 -15.25 27.43
CA ASP A 223 8.00 -16.24 27.38
C ASP A 223 6.58 -15.65 27.41
N LEU A 224 6.36 -14.61 26.60
CA LEU A 224 5.05 -13.96 26.53
C LEU A 224 4.02 -14.88 25.88
N GLU A 225 2.87 -15.01 26.54
CA GLU A 225 1.71 -15.66 25.98
C GLU A 225 0.53 -14.67 25.95
N LYS A 226 -0.23 -14.72 24.84
CA LYS A 226 -1.51 -14.00 24.70
C LYS A 226 -2.50 -14.83 23.92
N LYS A 227 -3.70 -15.01 24.49
CA LYS A 227 -4.83 -15.67 23.83
C LYS A 227 -5.84 -14.61 23.38
N LEU A 228 -6.26 -14.69 22.12
CA LEU A 228 -7.28 -13.84 21.51
C LEU A 228 -8.29 -14.73 20.77
N GLY A 229 -9.35 -15.14 21.45
CA GLY A 229 -10.29 -16.13 20.92
C GLY A 229 -9.56 -17.46 20.64
N ASN A 230 -9.57 -17.91 19.38
CA ASN A 230 -8.87 -19.14 18.96
C ASN A 230 -7.40 -18.93 18.60
N PHE A 231 -6.92 -17.69 18.61
CA PHE A 231 -5.52 -17.38 18.30
C PHE A 231 -4.69 -17.35 19.57
N LYS A 232 -3.51 -17.99 19.55
CA LYS A 232 -2.52 -17.95 20.61
C LYS A 232 -1.22 -17.37 20.06
N LEU A 233 -0.73 -16.30 20.69
CA LEU A 233 0.62 -15.77 20.48
C LEU A 233 1.54 -16.35 21.57
N GLU A 234 2.67 -16.88 21.16
CA GLU A 234 3.77 -17.30 22.04
C GLU A 234 5.06 -16.68 21.53
N THR A 235 5.89 -16.18 22.44
CA THR A 235 7.22 -15.66 22.11
C THR A 235 8.25 -16.25 23.06
N GLY A 236 9.45 -16.47 22.57
CA GLY A 236 10.61 -16.68 23.44
C GLY A 236 11.15 -15.35 23.99
N GLU A 237 12.29 -15.43 24.68
CA GLU A 237 13.00 -14.28 25.19
C GLU A 237 13.51 -13.37 24.08
N GLY A 238 13.52 -12.07 24.34
CA GLY A 238 14.03 -11.08 23.41
C GLY A 238 14.32 -9.74 24.07
N ALA A 239 15.08 -8.91 23.36
CA ALA A 239 15.46 -7.59 23.82
C ALA A 239 15.61 -6.61 22.67
N VAL A 240 15.49 -5.32 22.98
CA VAL A 240 15.80 -4.17 22.10
C VAL A 240 16.83 -3.31 22.81
N HIS A 241 17.87 -2.93 22.09
CA HIS A 241 18.95 -2.12 22.61
C HIS A 241 18.88 -0.66 22.12
N ARG A 242 19.57 0.22 22.82
CA ARG A 242 19.62 1.61 22.44
C ARG A 242 20.25 1.76 21.05
N SER A 243 19.64 2.61 20.20
CA SER A 243 20.06 2.85 18.81
C SER A 243 19.94 1.64 17.88
N GLU A 244 19.18 0.63 18.26
CA GLU A 244 18.90 -0.53 17.45
C GLU A 244 17.57 -0.35 16.69
N VAL A 245 17.49 -0.86 15.45
CA VAL A 245 16.27 -0.99 14.67
C VAL A 245 15.95 -2.48 14.51
N VAL A 246 14.88 -2.93 15.14
CA VAL A 246 14.42 -4.31 15.06
C VAL A 246 13.28 -4.44 14.05
N GLY A 247 13.49 -5.24 13.00
CA GLY A 247 12.47 -5.57 12.01
C GLY A 247 11.70 -6.83 12.41
N VAL A 248 10.36 -6.77 12.37
CA VAL A 248 9.47 -7.91 12.60
C VAL A 248 8.81 -8.32 11.29
N VAL A 249 9.11 -9.52 10.80
CA VAL A 249 8.59 -10.05 9.53
C VAL A 249 7.81 -11.35 9.75
N GLY A 250 6.83 -11.61 8.91
CA GLY A 250 6.02 -12.85 8.96
C GLY A 250 4.67 -12.67 8.26
N PRO A 251 3.91 -13.75 8.03
CA PRO A 251 2.61 -13.71 7.38
C PRO A 251 1.59 -12.83 8.13
N ASN A 252 0.53 -12.41 7.43
CA ASN A 252 -0.56 -11.70 8.07
C ASN A 252 -1.31 -12.62 9.05
N GLY A 253 -1.83 -12.03 10.15
CA GLY A 253 -2.56 -12.80 11.18
C GLY A 253 -1.67 -13.58 12.16
N THR A 254 -0.33 -13.52 12.08
CA THR A 254 0.58 -14.24 12.98
C THR A 254 0.90 -13.52 14.30
N GLY A 255 0.23 -12.40 14.59
CA GLY A 255 0.37 -11.72 15.87
C GLY A 255 1.44 -10.62 15.94
N LYS A 256 2.08 -10.22 14.83
CA LYS A 256 3.09 -9.14 14.79
C LYS A 256 2.61 -7.86 15.49
N SER A 257 1.43 -7.37 15.11
CA SER A 257 0.84 -6.17 15.71
C SER A 257 0.44 -6.37 17.17
N THR A 258 0.02 -7.58 17.54
CA THR A 258 -0.31 -7.93 18.93
C THR A 258 0.94 -7.86 19.79
N MET A 259 2.05 -8.43 19.32
CA MET A 259 3.35 -8.36 20.02
C MET A 259 3.78 -6.91 20.27
N ILE A 260 3.77 -6.07 19.22
CA ILE A 260 4.15 -4.66 19.35
C ILE A 260 3.23 -3.92 20.34
N LYS A 261 1.92 -4.19 20.32
CA LYS A 261 0.97 -3.59 21.26
C LYS A 261 1.22 -4.04 22.71
N ILE A 262 1.61 -5.29 22.93
CA ILE A 262 2.01 -5.77 24.26
C ILE A 262 3.26 -5.04 24.74
N LEU A 263 4.29 -4.94 23.89
CA LEU A 263 5.51 -4.22 24.24
C LEU A 263 5.26 -2.71 24.48
N ALA A 264 4.30 -2.12 23.76
CA ALA A 264 3.89 -0.73 23.95
C ALA A 264 2.98 -0.49 25.16
N GLY A 265 2.55 -1.55 25.86
CA GLY A 265 1.63 -1.45 26.99
C GLY A 265 0.16 -1.20 26.60
N GLU A 266 -0.17 -1.31 25.31
CA GLU A 266 -1.54 -1.14 24.80
C GLU A 266 -2.41 -2.41 24.98
N HIS A 267 -1.76 -3.55 25.18
CA HIS A 267 -2.40 -4.85 25.43
C HIS A 267 -1.75 -5.56 26.59
N GLU A 268 -2.58 -6.15 27.44
CA GLU A 268 -2.13 -7.07 28.51
C GLU A 268 -1.71 -8.41 27.89
N TYR A 269 -0.78 -9.09 28.53
CA TYR A 269 -0.37 -10.48 28.23
C TYR A 269 -0.85 -11.44 29.31
N ASP A 270 -1.02 -12.72 28.97
CA ASP A 270 -1.60 -13.71 29.87
C ASP A 270 -0.52 -14.44 30.71
N ALA A 271 0.71 -14.55 30.16
CA ALA A 271 1.87 -15.11 30.85
C ALA A 271 3.16 -14.48 30.33
N GLY A 272 4.26 -14.66 31.07
CA GLY A 272 5.55 -14.08 30.76
C GLY A 272 5.81 -12.75 31.46
N TRP A 273 6.75 -11.97 30.94
CA TRP A 273 7.11 -10.65 31.51
C TRP A 273 7.61 -9.69 30.43
N VAL A 274 7.41 -8.40 30.67
CA VAL A 274 8.00 -7.30 29.88
C VAL A 274 8.65 -6.33 30.87
N SER A 275 9.88 -5.95 30.59
CA SER A 275 10.60 -4.91 31.30
C SER A 275 10.97 -3.79 30.33
N SER A 276 10.60 -2.57 30.67
CA SER A 276 10.94 -1.39 29.90
C SER A 276 11.64 -0.37 30.78
N GLY A 277 12.83 0.04 30.37
CA GLY A 277 13.63 1.10 30.98
C GLY A 277 13.41 2.47 30.32
N CYS A 278 12.42 2.62 29.42
CA CYS A 278 12.16 3.85 28.69
C CYS A 278 10.66 4.05 28.44
N SER A 279 10.27 5.28 28.11
CA SER A 279 8.94 5.55 27.57
C SER A 279 8.82 5.01 26.15
N ILE A 280 7.64 4.50 25.81
CA ILE A 280 7.39 3.87 24.51
C ILE A 280 6.33 4.68 23.77
N SER A 281 6.67 5.16 22.59
CA SER A 281 5.70 5.80 21.70
C SER A 281 5.24 4.81 20.64
N TYR A 282 3.95 4.54 20.57
CA TYR A 282 3.35 3.63 19.62
C TYR A 282 2.60 4.38 18.52
N LYS A 283 2.87 4.01 17.27
CA LYS A 283 2.11 4.49 16.10
C LYS A 283 1.19 3.38 15.61
N PRO A 284 -0.14 3.51 15.71
CA PRO A 284 -1.07 2.49 15.24
C PRO A 284 -1.08 2.38 13.70
N GLN A 285 -1.47 1.21 13.20
CA GLN A 285 -1.59 0.96 11.76
C GLN A 285 -2.74 1.77 11.14
N HIS A 286 -3.91 1.72 11.76
CA HIS A 286 -5.08 2.51 11.39
C HIS A 286 -5.21 3.71 12.32
N ILE A 287 -5.45 4.85 11.73
CA ILE A 287 -5.58 6.10 12.45
C ILE A 287 -6.99 6.58 12.18
N ASP A 288 -7.90 6.15 13.04
CA ASP A 288 -9.28 6.64 13.07
C ASP A 288 -9.30 7.98 13.82
N ILE A 289 -9.24 9.06 13.05
CA ILE A 289 -9.31 10.40 13.63
C ILE A 289 -10.64 10.99 13.22
N ASP A 290 -11.54 11.07 14.16
CA ASP A 290 -12.81 11.81 14.03
C ASP A 290 -12.68 13.29 14.46
N MET A 291 -11.45 13.80 14.55
CA MET A 291 -11.19 15.18 14.92
C MET A 291 -11.36 16.11 13.72
N ASP A 292 -12.21 17.11 13.87
CA ASP A 292 -12.38 18.17 12.88
C ASP A 292 -11.47 19.38 13.18
N CYS A 293 -10.17 19.12 13.20
CA CYS A 293 -9.14 20.13 13.44
C CYS A 293 -8.14 20.19 12.28
N THR A 294 -7.28 21.20 12.29
CA THR A 294 -6.14 21.27 11.36
C THR A 294 -4.99 20.41 11.84
N VAL A 295 -4.08 20.05 10.93
CA VAL A 295 -2.85 19.30 11.26
C VAL A 295 -2.03 20.04 12.32
N GLN A 296 -1.96 21.37 12.23
CA GLN A 296 -1.27 22.19 13.22
C GLN A 296 -1.86 22.00 14.63
N VAL A 297 -3.20 22.07 14.76
CA VAL A 297 -3.87 21.89 16.05
C VAL A 297 -3.66 20.46 16.57
N TRP A 298 -3.66 19.49 15.71
CA TRP A 298 -3.39 18.10 16.09
C TRP A 298 -1.96 17.91 16.60
N LEU A 299 -0.94 18.46 15.92
CA LEU A 299 0.44 18.45 16.41
C LEU A 299 0.57 19.18 17.77
N ASP A 300 -0.08 20.34 17.92
CA ASP A 300 -0.06 21.08 19.19
C ASP A 300 -0.68 20.29 20.34
N SER A 301 -1.76 19.53 20.11
CA SER A 301 -2.42 18.73 21.13
C SER A 301 -1.61 17.49 21.54
N GLU A 302 -0.85 16.88 20.63
CA GLU A 302 -0.18 15.61 20.85
C GLU A 302 1.28 15.76 21.35
N ILE A 303 2.00 16.74 20.83
CA ILE A 303 3.42 16.94 21.10
C ILE A 303 3.79 18.37 21.50
N GLY A 304 2.76 19.20 21.74
CA GLY A 304 2.95 20.57 22.22
C GLY A 304 3.82 21.43 21.29
N PRO A 305 4.62 22.36 21.83
CA PRO A 305 5.44 23.26 21.03
C PRO A 305 6.68 22.60 20.42
N ARG A 306 6.98 21.35 20.76
CA ARG A 306 8.19 20.62 20.32
C ARG A 306 8.35 20.58 18.80
N TRP A 307 7.25 20.43 18.07
CA TRP A 307 7.31 20.35 16.61
C TRP A 307 7.78 21.64 15.95
N ARG A 308 7.76 22.79 16.67
CA ARG A 308 8.28 24.09 16.20
C ARG A 308 9.75 24.30 16.53
N SER A 309 10.38 23.43 17.34
CA SER A 309 11.82 23.55 17.61
C SER A 309 12.62 23.42 16.31
N GLY A 310 13.67 24.22 16.15
CA GLY A 310 14.41 24.27 14.88
C GLY A 310 14.95 22.91 14.43
N GLU A 311 15.42 22.09 15.36
CA GLU A 311 15.93 20.75 15.10
C GLU A 311 14.80 19.79 14.67
N TYR A 312 13.72 19.70 15.44
CA TYR A 312 12.61 18.80 15.13
C TYR A 312 11.90 19.20 13.84
N HIS A 313 11.67 20.49 13.65
CA HIS A 313 11.05 21.01 12.44
C HIS A 313 11.88 20.66 11.19
N SER A 314 13.18 20.86 11.23
CA SER A 314 14.07 20.57 10.11
C SER A 314 14.18 19.08 9.81
N ASN A 315 14.34 18.26 10.86
CA ASN A 315 14.62 16.82 10.70
C ASN A 315 13.38 15.97 10.49
N VAL A 316 12.21 16.41 10.97
CA VAL A 316 10.97 15.62 10.92
C VAL A 316 9.89 16.31 10.10
N ILE A 317 9.47 17.51 10.48
CA ILE A 317 8.32 18.19 9.84
C ILE A 317 8.62 18.45 8.36
N LYS A 318 9.75 19.09 8.07
CA LYS A 318 10.17 19.40 6.70
C LYS A 318 10.53 18.15 5.91
N ALA A 319 11.23 17.20 6.52
CA ALA A 319 11.63 15.96 5.87
C ALA A 319 10.44 15.10 5.44
N LEU A 320 9.32 15.12 6.20
CA LEU A 320 8.08 14.43 5.89
C LEU A 320 7.11 15.27 5.05
N GLY A 321 7.47 16.50 4.65
CA GLY A 321 6.65 17.39 3.84
C GLY A 321 5.38 17.87 4.54
N ILE A 322 5.40 17.98 5.88
CA ILE A 322 4.22 18.32 6.69
C ILE A 322 3.93 19.82 6.66
N ASP A 323 4.90 20.68 6.35
CA ASP A 323 4.71 22.13 6.28
C ASP A 323 3.50 22.55 5.42
N GLU A 324 3.37 21.92 4.25
CA GLU A 324 2.25 22.19 3.34
C GLU A 324 0.91 21.63 3.84
N LEU A 325 0.95 20.75 4.84
CA LEU A 325 -0.23 20.10 5.40
C LEU A 325 -0.77 20.82 6.64
N LEU A 326 0.03 21.67 7.29
CA LEU A 326 -0.33 22.34 8.55
C LEU A 326 -1.71 23.01 8.53
N PRO A 327 -2.10 23.76 7.48
CA PRO A 327 -3.42 24.39 7.41
C PRO A 327 -4.55 23.44 6.99
N LYS A 328 -4.23 22.23 6.51
CA LYS A 328 -5.25 21.27 6.07
C LYS A 328 -6.00 20.65 7.24
N ARG A 329 -7.30 20.40 7.06
CA ARG A 329 -8.09 19.62 8.00
C ARG A 329 -7.69 18.15 7.97
N VAL A 330 -7.58 17.53 9.14
CA VAL A 330 -7.16 16.11 9.28
C VAL A 330 -8.07 15.17 8.49
N LYS A 331 -9.37 15.43 8.46
CA LYS A 331 -10.36 14.65 7.67
C LYS A 331 -10.11 14.68 6.15
N LYS A 332 -9.43 15.72 5.65
CA LYS A 332 -9.12 15.89 4.21
C LYS A 332 -7.76 15.36 3.79
N LEU A 333 -6.98 14.80 4.72
CA LEU A 333 -5.70 14.21 4.41
C LEU A 333 -5.86 12.90 3.63
N SER A 334 -5.01 12.69 2.63
CA SER A 334 -4.84 11.39 2.00
C SER A 334 -4.26 10.38 3.01
N GLY A 335 -4.36 9.07 2.70
CA GLY A 335 -3.79 8.02 3.55
C GLY A 335 -2.30 8.23 3.86
N GLY A 336 -1.50 8.54 2.84
CA GLY A 336 -0.05 8.81 3.00
C GLY A 336 0.24 10.07 3.82
N GLU A 337 -0.49 11.18 3.58
CA GLU A 337 -0.34 12.41 4.36
C GLU A 337 -0.68 12.18 5.84
N ARG A 338 -1.72 11.39 6.12
CA ARG A 338 -2.10 11.02 7.48
C ARG A 338 -1.04 10.17 8.17
N GLN A 339 -0.44 9.22 7.44
CA GLN A 339 0.67 8.42 7.95
C GLN A 339 1.90 9.28 8.27
N ALA A 340 2.26 10.24 7.40
CA ALA A 340 3.39 11.14 7.64
C ALA A 340 3.19 11.97 8.93
N VAL A 341 2.01 12.56 9.13
CA VAL A 341 1.70 13.32 10.35
C VAL A 341 1.74 12.41 11.59
N SER A 342 1.22 11.20 11.51
CA SER A 342 1.25 10.26 12.65
C SER A 342 2.65 9.77 12.99
N ILE A 343 3.53 9.61 12.00
CA ILE A 343 4.95 9.32 12.23
C ILE A 343 5.59 10.50 12.98
N ALA A 344 5.34 11.74 12.54
CA ALA A 344 5.85 12.91 13.24
C ALA A 344 5.35 12.96 14.70
N ILE A 345 4.07 12.74 14.95
CA ILE A 345 3.54 12.71 16.32
C ILE A 345 4.24 11.63 17.15
N CYS A 346 4.38 10.42 16.61
CA CYS A 346 5.03 9.31 17.30
C CYS A 346 6.49 9.62 17.66
N LEU A 347 7.24 10.24 16.75
CA LEU A 347 8.63 10.67 16.98
C LEU A 347 8.74 11.86 17.94
N GLY A 348 7.68 12.63 18.12
CA GLY A 348 7.65 13.82 18.98
C GLY A 348 7.19 13.57 20.42
N ARG A 349 6.57 12.43 20.72
CA ARG A 349 6.18 12.05 22.09
C ARG A 349 7.42 11.72 22.91
N GLU A 350 7.44 12.22 24.16
CA GLU A 350 8.49 11.97 25.14
C GLU A 350 8.26 10.69 25.92
#